data_377e87aaa9619c0caa6bab0844843f49
#
_entry.id   377e87aaa9619c0caa6bab0844843f49
#
_cell.length_a   1.000
_cell.length_b   1.000
_cell.length_c   1.000
_cell.angle_alpha   90.00
_cell.angle_beta   90.00
_cell.angle_gamma   90.00
#
_symmetry.space_group_name_H-M   'P 1'
#
loop_
_entity.id
_entity.type
_entity.pdbx_description
1 polymer ?
#
loop_
_entity_poly.entity_id
_entity_poly.type
_entity_poly.pdbx_seq_one_letter_code
_entity_poly.pdbx_strand_id
1 'polypeptide(L)'
;MTEHRVSVNRVTDAFGLSEGPHWDQRTQKLYFVDITNQYIRRLDPATGEVNSAYIKHGPVGVVVTVDDTPDKLVAGSGRDVILVSWDGDENEANTTIEVLCSVDTDRNQTRINDGKVDSHGRFWLGTMANEVNGQVSPNEGTLYRIDDKLEPKTEVTPVSISNGLAWDKEDNKFYYIDSPTRQVVGYDYDPQAGTISNKKVIFDLNKTELQGVPDGMTIDTDGNLWVALFGGHHVIHVNPKTGKLLRKVKIPAENVTSVTFGGPLLETLYVTTSGYNLTAQQRKTTPYAGAVFALKGLGARGILANSFKMNQ
;
A
#
# COMPACT_ATOMS: atom_id res chain seq x y z
N MET A 1 11.88 25.80 -20.45
CA MET A 1 11.22 24.77 -19.61
C MET A 1 12.03 24.65 -18.33
N THR A 2 11.52 25.15 -17.21
CA THR A 2 12.18 25.03 -15.90
C THR A 2 12.15 23.55 -15.51
N GLU A 3 13.32 22.91 -15.45
CA GLU A 3 13.43 21.59 -14.84
C GLU A 3 12.95 21.69 -13.39
N HIS A 4 11.77 21.18 -13.10
CA HIS A 4 11.32 21.04 -11.72
C HIS A 4 12.20 20.00 -11.04
N ARG A 5 13.09 20.48 -10.16
CA ARG A 5 13.96 19.61 -9.37
C ARG A 5 13.09 18.81 -8.40
N VAL A 6 13.10 17.48 -8.53
CA VAL A 6 12.44 16.59 -7.58
C VAL A 6 13.01 16.82 -6.19
N SER A 7 12.15 17.09 -5.21
CA SER A 7 12.52 17.13 -3.79
C SER A 7 12.02 15.87 -3.08
N VAL A 8 12.83 15.37 -2.15
CA VAL A 8 12.51 14.21 -1.29
C VAL A 8 12.65 14.70 0.15
N ASN A 9 11.54 14.90 0.84
CA ASN A 9 11.51 15.45 2.19
C ASN A 9 10.93 14.44 3.16
N ARG A 10 11.60 14.20 4.29
CA ARG A 10 11.04 13.43 5.39
C ARG A 10 9.91 14.23 6.04
N VAL A 11 8.75 13.57 6.29
CA VAL A 11 7.56 14.21 6.85
C VAL A 11 7.07 13.58 8.15
N THR A 12 7.70 12.47 8.59
CA THR A 12 7.44 11.85 9.91
C THR A 12 8.73 11.49 10.60
N ASP A 13 8.64 11.10 11.87
CA ASP A 13 9.67 10.30 12.53
C ASP A 13 9.74 8.91 11.92
N ALA A 14 10.80 8.16 12.25
CA ALA A 14 10.97 6.78 11.82
C ALA A 14 10.18 5.84 12.74
N PHE A 15 9.38 4.96 12.13
CA PHE A 15 8.63 3.90 12.80
C PHE A 15 9.26 2.53 12.50
N GLY A 16 8.56 1.43 12.76
CA GLY A 16 9.03 0.08 12.48
C GLY A 16 8.95 -0.28 10.99
N LEU A 17 7.80 -0.72 10.57
CA LEU A 17 7.47 -1.07 9.18
C LEU A 17 6.27 -0.24 8.75
N SER A 18 6.55 0.97 8.22
CA SER A 18 5.51 1.84 7.67
C SER A 18 5.07 1.33 6.30
N GLU A 19 3.75 1.21 6.09
CA GLU A 19 3.13 0.59 4.92
C GLU A 19 1.75 1.15 4.61
N GLY A 20 1.14 0.70 3.50
CA GLY A 20 -0.24 0.92 3.13
C GLY A 20 -0.70 2.37 3.15
N PRO A 21 0.03 3.33 2.53
CA PRO A 21 -0.35 4.72 2.59
C PRO A 21 -1.65 4.96 1.82
N HIS A 22 -2.63 5.58 2.48
CA HIS A 22 -3.93 5.92 1.94
C HIS A 22 -4.23 7.40 2.17
N TRP A 23 -4.45 8.16 1.11
CA TRP A 23 -4.77 9.58 1.17
C TRP A 23 -6.28 9.80 1.28
N ASP A 24 -6.73 10.43 2.34
CA ASP A 24 -8.10 10.90 2.47
C ASP A 24 -8.24 12.34 1.94
N GLN A 25 -8.83 12.47 0.77
CA GLN A 25 -9.06 13.77 0.12
C GLN A 25 -10.02 14.66 0.88
N ARG A 26 -10.95 14.09 1.65
CA ARG A 26 -11.97 14.83 2.42
C ARG A 26 -11.32 15.62 3.56
N THR A 27 -10.45 14.94 4.30
CA THR A 27 -9.77 15.50 5.48
C THR A 27 -8.39 16.05 5.16
N GLN A 28 -7.84 15.80 3.96
CA GLN A 28 -6.47 16.15 3.56
C GLN A 28 -5.42 15.51 4.50
N LYS A 29 -5.66 14.28 4.92
CA LYS A 29 -4.78 13.51 5.81
C LYS A 29 -4.26 12.26 5.12
N LEU A 30 -3.07 11.83 5.54
CA LEU A 30 -2.47 10.57 5.10
C LEU A 30 -2.61 9.54 6.21
N TYR A 31 -3.35 8.47 5.94
CA TYR A 31 -3.34 7.26 6.77
C TYR A 31 -2.25 6.33 6.27
N PHE A 32 -1.64 5.60 7.19
CA PHE A 32 -0.71 4.50 6.90
C PHE A 32 -0.63 3.56 8.11
N VAL A 33 -0.02 2.40 7.94
CA VAL A 33 0.14 1.42 9.01
C VAL A 33 1.60 1.30 9.45
N ASP A 34 1.81 0.86 10.68
CA ASP A 34 3.08 0.38 11.22
C ASP A 34 2.86 -1.09 11.59
N ILE A 35 3.11 -1.98 10.62
CA ILE A 35 2.62 -3.36 10.64
C ILE A 35 3.02 -4.10 11.92
N THR A 36 4.32 -4.15 12.19
CA THR A 36 4.89 -4.93 13.29
C THR A 36 4.58 -4.35 14.66
N ASN A 37 4.37 -3.04 14.74
CA ASN A 37 4.00 -2.35 15.97
C ASN A 37 2.49 -2.25 16.15
N GLN A 38 1.69 -2.72 15.18
CA GLN A 38 0.22 -2.80 15.26
C GLN A 38 -0.46 -1.43 15.38
N TYR A 39 0.02 -0.43 14.63
CA TYR A 39 -0.58 0.89 14.63
C TYR A 39 -1.20 1.25 13.28
N ILE A 40 -2.36 1.90 13.33
CA ILE A 40 -2.81 2.81 12.27
C ILE A 40 -2.33 4.21 12.65
N ARG A 41 -1.73 4.92 11.69
CA ARG A 41 -1.21 6.27 11.86
C ARG A 41 -1.87 7.23 10.91
N ARG A 42 -2.04 8.48 11.34
CA ARG A 42 -2.59 9.56 10.54
C ARG A 42 -1.67 10.79 10.61
N LEU A 43 -1.07 11.14 9.47
CA LEU A 43 -0.28 12.36 9.31
C LEU A 43 -1.17 13.50 8.85
N ASP A 44 -1.06 14.64 9.51
CA ASP A 44 -1.48 15.94 9.01
C ASP A 44 -0.31 16.62 8.30
N PRO A 45 -0.30 16.73 6.96
CA PRO A 45 0.82 17.37 6.26
C PRO A 45 0.90 18.88 6.47
N ALA A 46 -0.17 19.52 6.95
CA ALA A 46 -0.19 20.96 7.21
C ALA A 46 0.55 21.33 8.51
N THR A 47 0.47 20.46 9.52
CA THR A 47 1.11 20.68 10.83
C THR A 47 2.34 19.80 11.04
N GLY A 48 2.43 18.66 10.33
CA GLY A 48 3.43 17.63 10.54
C GLY A 48 3.10 16.69 11.72
N GLU A 49 1.93 16.84 12.33
CA GLU A 49 1.49 16.00 13.44
C GLU A 49 1.12 14.60 12.96
N VAL A 50 1.48 13.58 13.78
CA VAL A 50 1.12 12.18 13.53
C VAL A 50 0.37 11.64 14.74
N ASN A 51 -0.91 11.33 14.55
CA ASN A 51 -1.74 10.65 15.53
C ASN A 51 -1.71 9.14 15.27
N SER A 52 -1.96 8.33 16.30
CA SER A 52 -1.79 6.89 16.25
C SER A 52 -2.86 6.15 17.03
N ALA A 53 -3.42 5.10 16.43
CA ALA A 53 -4.31 4.15 17.09
C ALA A 53 -3.65 2.78 17.18
N TYR A 54 -3.49 2.24 18.37
CA TYR A 54 -3.00 0.89 18.60
C TYR A 54 -4.09 -0.15 18.34
N ILE A 55 -3.81 -1.13 17.51
CA ILE A 55 -4.76 -2.18 17.12
C ILE A 55 -4.43 -3.47 17.87
N LYS A 56 -5.13 -3.71 18.97
CA LYS A 56 -4.92 -4.91 19.82
C LYS A 56 -5.22 -6.25 19.13
N HIS A 57 -5.75 -6.21 17.91
CA HIS A 57 -6.19 -7.38 17.16
C HIS A 57 -5.03 -8.16 16.52
N GLY A 58 -3.93 -7.50 16.18
CA GLY A 58 -2.75 -8.12 15.55
C GLY A 58 -2.04 -7.19 14.57
N PRO A 59 -1.04 -7.68 13.82
CA PRO A 59 -0.35 -6.91 12.80
C PRO A 59 -1.35 -6.34 11.78
N VAL A 60 -1.23 -5.04 11.49
CA VAL A 60 -2.11 -4.31 10.57
C VAL A 60 -1.39 -4.11 9.26
N GLY A 61 -1.81 -4.80 8.20
CA GLY A 61 -1.15 -4.76 6.89
C GLY A 61 -1.60 -3.60 6.00
N VAL A 62 -2.85 -3.19 6.13
CA VAL A 62 -3.48 -2.18 5.26
C VAL A 62 -4.58 -1.43 5.99
N VAL A 63 -4.79 -0.17 5.62
CA VAL A 63 -5.92 0.66 6.09
C VAL A 63 -6.50 1.44 4.93
N VAL A 64 -7.84 1.55 4.88
CA VAL A 64 -8.58 2.36 3.91
C VAL A 64 -9.73 3.09 4.60
N THR A 65 -10.17 4.19 4.02
CA THR A 65 -11.34 4.93 4.50
C THR A 65 -12.64 4.21 4.13
N VAL A 66 -13.69 4.48 4.89
CA VAL A 66 -15.07 4.05 4.59
C VAL A 66 -15.82 5.20 3.92
N ASP A 67 -16.63 4.87 2.92
CA ASP A 67 -17.45 5.85 2.22
C ASP A 67 -18.50 6.46 3.19
N ASP A 68 -18.72 7.78 3.07
CA ASP A 68 -19.66 8.57 3.88
C ASP A 68 -19.51 8.49 5.42
N THR A 69 -18.44 7.87 5.95
CA THR A 69 -18.20 7.74 7.40
C THR A 69 -16.76 8.15 7.75
N PRO A 70 -16.49 9.43 8.00
CA PRO A 70 -15.13 9.97 8.16
C PRO A 70 -14.39 9.49 9.42
N ASP A 71 -15.10 9.01 10.43
CA ASP A 71 -14.60 8.46 11.70
C ASP A 71 -14.41 6.94 11.67
N LYS A 72 -14.62 6.31 10.52
CA LYS A 72 -14.47 4.86 10.34
C LYS A 72 -13.43 4.53 9.29
N LEU A 73 -12.65 3.51 9.60
CA LEU A 73 -11.64 2.92 8.73
C LEU A 73 -11.90 1.42 8.61
N VAL A 74 -11.57 0.86 7.47
CA VAL A 74 -11.47 -0.60 7.32
C VAL A 74 -9.99 -0.96 7.22
N ALA A 75 -9.57 -1.99 7.96
CA ALA A 75 -8.19 -2.43 7.98
C ALA A 75 -8.09 -3.95 7.89
N GLY A 76 -6.95 -4.43 7.39
CA GLY A 76 -6.57 -5.83 7.46
C GLY A 76 -5.65 -6.06 8.66
N SER A 77 -6.09 -6.86 9.65
CA SER A 77 -5.32 -7.16 10.85
C SER A 77 -5.26 -8.66 11.11
N GLY A 78 -4.06 -9.22 11.15
CA GLY A 78 -3.91 -10.68 11.12
C GLY A 78 -4.56 -11.25 9.85
N ARG A 79 -5.56 -12.11 10.00
CA ARG A 79 -6.38 -12.64 8.89
C ARG A 79 -7.77 -12.03 8.80
N ASP A 80 -8.06 -11.04 9.62
CA ASP A 80 -9.38 -10.45 9.72
C ASP A 80 -9.43 -9.08 9.04
N VAL A 81 -10.53 -8.82 8.38
CA VAL A 81 -10.94 -7.49 7.94
C VAL A 81 -11.73 -6.88 9.09
N ILE A 82 -11.25 -5.77 9.61
CA ILE A 82 -11.82 -5.12 10.78
C ILE A 82 -12.32 -3.72 10.44
N LEU A 83 -13.44 -3.33 11.07
CA LEU A 83 -13.90 -1.96 11.12
C LEU A 83 -13.30 -1.31 12.38
N VAL A 84 -12.64 -0.18 12.18
CA VAL A 84 -12.03 0.61 13.24
C VAL A 84 -12.76 1.94 13.34
N SER A 85 -13.39 2.23 14.48
CA SER A 85 -13.92 3.57 14.76
C SER A 85 -12.84 4.37 15.48
N TRP A 86 -12.38 5.44 14.84
CA TRP A 86 -11.35 6.34 15.35
C TRP A 86 -11.46 7.69 14.65
N ASP A 87 -11.66 8.75 15.40
CA ASP A 87 -11.76 10.12 14.89
C ASP A 87 -10.42 10.67 14.37
N GLY A 88 -9.32 10.00 14.75
CA GLY A 88 -7.98 10.37 14.35
C GLY A 88 -7.40 11.56 15.13
N ASP A 89 -8.15 12.23 15.99
CA ASP A 89 -7.70 13.44 16.67
C ASP A 89 -7.06 13.15 18.04
N GLU A 90 -7.42 12.03 18.67
CA GLU A 90 -6.83 11.60 19.92
C GLU A 90 -6.06 10.29 19.75
N ASN A 91 -4.93 10.17 20.48
CA ASN A 91 -4.19 8.93 20.54
C ASN A 91 -4.96 7.92 21.39
N GLU A 92 -5.49 6.87 20.78
CA GLU A 92 -5.97 5.61 21.39
C GLU A 92 -7.25 5.64 22.22
N ALA A 93 -7.68 6.78 22.80
CA ALA A 93 -8.65 6.81 23.88
C ALA A 93 -10.04 6.25 23.54
N ASN A 94 -10.45 6.25 22.27
CA ASN A 94 -11.80 5.86 21.85
C ASN A 94 -11.83 4.89 20.66
N THR A 95 -10.74 4.14 20.43
CA THR A 95 -10.68 3.19 19.30
C THR A 95 -11.50 1.94 19.61
N THR A 96 -12.51 1.66 18.80
CA THR A 96 -13.27 0.39 18.84
C THR A 96 -13.01 -0.43 17.59
N ILE A 97 -13.02 -1.75 17.75
CA ILE A 97 -12.74 -2.72 16.69
C ILE A 97 -13.88 -3.71 16.57
N GLU A 98 -14.37 -3.90 15.36
CA GLU A 98 -15.36 -4.93 14.98
C GLU A 98 -14.79 -5.79 13.85
N VAL A 99 -14.91 -7.11 13.94
CA VAL A 99 -14.51 -8.02 12.87
C VAL A 99 -15.64 -8.11 11.86
N LEU A 100 -15.35 -7.75 10.60
CA LEU A 100 -16.31 -7.82 9.50
C LEU A 100 -16.32 -9.18 8.82
N CYS A 101 -15.14 -9.71 8.49
CA CYS A 101 -14.96 -11.05 7.92
C CYS A 101 -13.52 -11.50 8.07
N SER A 102 -13.26 -12.79 7.77
CA SER A 102 -11.92 -13.40 7.83
C SER A 102 -11.53 -14.02 6.48
N VAL A 103 -10.25 -13.97 6.15
CA VAL A 103 -9.64 -14.64 5.00
C VAL A 103 -8.76 -15.81 5.45
N ASP A 104 -8.33 -16.67 4.52
CA ASP A 104 -7.48 -17.84 4.81
C ASP A 104 -7.99 -18.67 6.01
N THR A 105 -9.30 -18.91 6.08
CA THR A 105 -9.95 -19.60 7.23
C THR A 105 -9.54 -21.07 7.34
N ASP A 106 -8.99 -21.64 6.27
CA ASP A 106 -8.47 -23.00 6.17
C ASP A 106 -7.02 -23.15 6.67
N ARG A 107 -6.34 -22.03 7.00
CA ARG A 107 -4.95 -21.98 7.43
C ARG A 107 -4.74 -20.91 8.49
N ASN A 108 -3.69 -21.04 9.32
CA ASN A 108 -3.46 -20.16 10.47
C ASN A 108 -2.08 -19.49 10.49
N GLN A 109 -1.27 -19.70 9.46
CA GLN A 109 0.10 -19.19 9.36
C GLN A 109 0.24 -18.07 8.34
N THR A 110 -0.87 -17.35 8.06
CA THR A 110 -0.89 -16.23 7.14
C THR A 110 -1.36 -14.95 7.83
N ARG A 111 -1.13 -13.84 7.17
CA ARG A 111 -1.68 -12.53 7.52
C ARG A 111 -2.01 -11.73 6.27
N ILE A 112 -2.92 -10.79 6.38
CA ILE A 112 -3.14 -9.75 5.37
C ILE A 112 -1.89 -8.88 5.31
N ASN A 113 -1.44 -8.58 4.08
CA ASN A 113 -0.23 -7.78 3.84
C ASN A 113 -0.57 -6.43 3.22
N ASP A 114 -1.05 -6.38 2.00
CA ASP A 114 -1.40 -5.13 1.30
C ASP A 114 -2.81 -5.22 0.70
N GLY A 115 -3.38 -4.07 0.38
CA GLY A 115 -4.71 -3.99 -0.23
C GLY A 115 -5.05 -2.58 -0.69
N LYS A 116 -6.11 -2.48 -1.49
CA LYS A 116 -6.61 -1.22 -2.01
C LYS A 116 -8.08 -1.35 -2.41
N VAL A 117 -8.80 -0.24 -2.47
CA VAL A 117 -10.20 -0.21 -2.89
C VAL A 117 -10.30 0.13 -4.37
N ASP A 118 -11.11 -0.63 -5.12
CA ASP A 118 -11.41 -0.35 -6.54
C ASP A 118 -12.43 0.79 -6.70
N SER A 119 -12.69 1.20 -7.94
CA SER A 119 -13.62 2.29 -8.28
C SER A 119 -15.07 2.03 -7.88
N HIS A 120 -15.44 0.78 -7.61
CA HIS A 120 -16.77 0.37 -7.18
C HIS A 120 -16.90 0.24 -5.66
N GLY A 121 -15.83 0.53 -4.91
CA GLY A 121 -15.81 0.47 -3.45
C GLY A 121 -15.57 -0.92 -2.90
N ARG A 122 -15.09 -1.88 -3.69
CA ARG A 122 -14.73 -3.23 -3.22
C ARG A 122 -13.29 -3.23 -2.71
N PHE A 123 -13.08 -3.87 -1.57
CA PHE A 123 -11.76 -3.97 -0.97
C PHE A 123 -11.02 -5.20 -1.52
N TRP A 124 -9.92 -4.95 -2.21
CA TRP A 124 -8.97 -5.96 -2.66
C TRP A 124 -7.82 -6.01 -1.68
N LEU A 125 -7.56 -7.19 -1.14
CA LEU A 125 -6.47 -7.41 -0.19
C LEU A 125 -5.85 -8.77 -0.41
N GLY A 126 -4.56 -8.86 -0.10
CA GLY A 126 -3.88 -10.12 -0.24
C GLY A 126 -3.09 -10.51 0.99
N THR A 127 -2.84 -11.81 1.07
CA THR A 127 -2.17 -12.42 2.21
C THR A 127 -0.76 -12.89 1.86
N MET A 128 0.01 -13.19 2.87
CA MET A 128 1.31 -13.83 2.84
C MET A 128 1.48 -14.73 4.07
N ALA A 129 2.42 -15.68 4.02
CA ALA A 129 2.81 -16.41 5.22
C ALA A 129 3.36 -15.49 6.29
N ASN A 130 3.14 -15.81 7.57
CA ASN A 130 3.83 -15.16 8.66
C ASN A 130 5.35 -15.40 8.54
N GLU A 131 6.13 -14.37 8.83
CA GLU A 131 7.57 -14.48 8.86
C GLU A 131 8.02 -15.36 10.04
N VAL A 132 8.85 -16.34 9.76
CA VAL A 132 9.46 -17.21 10.78
C VAL A 132 10.97 -17.15 10.59
N ASN A 133 11.69 -16.69 11.60
CA ASN A 133 13.16 -16.54 11.58
C ASN A 133 13.68 -15.72 10.37
N GLY A 134 12.97 -14.65 10.00
CA GLY A 134 13.34 -13.79 8.88
C GLY A 134 13.00 -14.36 7.50
N GLN A 135 12.24 -15.45 7.44
CA GLN A 135 11.84 -16.10 6.18
C GLN A 135 10.33 -16.18 6.05
N VAL A 136 9.86 -15.98 4.83
CA VAL A 136 8.45 -16.10 4.45
C VAL A 136 8.30 -17.34 3.54
N SER A 137 7.44 -18.28 3.93
CA SER A 137 7.13 -19.43 3.10
C SER A 137 6.44 -18.99 1.80
N PRO A 138 6.90 -19.44 0.62
CA PRO A 138 6.30 -19.05 -0.64
C PRO A 138 4.97 -19.77 -0.87
N ASN A 139 4.11 -19.15 -1.72
CA ASN A 139 2.86 -19.75 -2.23
C ASN A 139 1.80 -20.08 -1.16
N GLU A 140 1.85 -19.41 -0.01
CA GLU A 140 0.87 -19.59 1.08
C GLU A 140 -0.21 -18.47 1.09
N GLY A 141 -0.03 -17.42 0.33
CA GLY A 141 -0.94 -16.30 0.25
C GLY A 141 -1.97 -16.43 -0.88
N THR A 142 -2.94 -15.52 -0.83
CA THR A 142 -4.05 -15.42 -1.77
C THR A 142 -4.44 -13.94 -1.92
N LEU A 143 -4.80 -13.51 -3.12
CA LEU A 143 -5.46 -12.22 -3.37
C LEU A 143 -6.97 -12.43 -3.31
N TYR A 144 -7.64 -11.67 -2.45
CA TYR A 144 -9.08 -11.66 -2.25
C TYR A 144 -9.70 -10.35 -2.71
N ARG A 145 -10.99 -10.39 -3.02
CA ARG A 145 -11.87 -9.25 -3.20
C ARG A 145 -13.07 -9.37 -2.27
N ILE A 146 -13.40 -8.29 -1.60
CA ILE A 146 -14.50 -8.21 -0.64
C ILE A 146 -15.40 -7.06 -1.08
N ASP A 147 -16.68 -7.36 -1.28
CA ASP A 147 -17.72 -6.39 -1.59
C ASP A 147 -18.55 -6.04 -0.32
N ASP A 148 -19.62 -5.31 -0.50
CA ASP A 148 -20.56 -4.90 0.54
C ASP A 148 -21.26 -6.06 1.26
N LYS A 149 -21.17 -7.29 0.76
CA LYS A 149 -21.69 -8.50 1.42
C LYS A 149 -20.72 -9.08 2.42
N LEU A 150 -19.48 -8.56 2.47
CA LEU A 150 -18.43 -9.01 3.36
C LEU A 150 -18.01 -10.48 3.16
N GLU A 151 -18.22 -11.01 1.96
CA GLU A 151 -17.86 -12.37 1.56
C GLU A 151 -16.54 -12.33 0.77
N PRO A 152 -15.42 -12.86 1.31
CA PRO A 152 -14.16 -12.91 0.59
C PRO A 152 -14.23 -13.80 -0.65
N LYS A 153 -13.88 -13.26 -1.81
CA LYS A 153 -13.78 -14.00 -3.07
C LYS A 153 -12.32 -14.13 -3.48
N THR A 154 -11.86 -15.34 -3.73
CA THR A 154 -10.50 -15.61 -4.24
C THR A 154 -10.38 -15.15 -5.68
N GLU A 155 -9.40 -14.30 -5.95
CA GLU A 155 -9.10 -13.78 -7.29
C GLU A 155 -7.78 -14.34 -7.85
N VAL A 156 -6.72 -14.45 -7.03
CA VAL A 156 -5.44 -15.05 -7.43
C VAL A 156 -4.88 -15.94 -6.32
N THR A 157 -4.57 -17.17 -6.65
CA THR A 157 -3.90 -18.15 -5.76
C THR A 157 -3.11 -19.15 -6.59
N PRO A 158 -1.93 -19.63 -6.16
CA PRO A 158 -1.20 -19.19 -4.97
C PRO A 158 -0.46 -17.86 -5.18
N VAL A 159 -0.18 -17.17 -4.08
CA VAL A 159 0.62 -15.93 -4.01
C VAL A 159 1.66 -16.11 -2.91
N SER A 160 2.85 -15.57 -3.08
CA SER A 160 3.89 -15.65 -2.04
C SER A 160 3.82 -14.47 -1.07
N ILE A 161 3.95 -13.24 -1.58
CA ILE A 161 3.83 -12.01 -0.80
C ILE A 161 3.00 -11.03 -1.62
N SER A 162 1.70 -10.97 -1.33
CA SER A 162 0.78 -10.07 -2.01
C SER A 162 1.10 -8.63 -1.68
N ASN A 163 1.29 -7.82 -2.73
CA ASN A 163 1.65 -6.42 -2.62
C ASN A 163 0.91 -5.57 -3.67
N GLY A 164 1.45 -4.44 -4.03
CA GLY A 164 0.98 -3.37 -4.86
C GLY A 164 -0.19 -3.65 -5.79
N LEU A 165 -1.25 -2.86 -5.65
CA LEU A 165 -2.46 -2.89 -6.47
C LEU A 165 -2.70 -1.52 -7.10
N ALA A 166 -3.09 -1.50 -8.39
CA ALA A 166 -3.53 -0.27 -9.05
C ALA A 166 -4.50 -0.59 -10.19
N TRP A 167 -5.44 0.32 -10.44
CA TRP A 167 -6.34 0.30 -11.61
C TRP A 167 -6.06 1.51 -12.48
N ASP A 168 -6.16 1.36 -13.79
CA ASP A 168 -6.02 2.48 -14.69
C ASP A 168 -7.25 3.42 -14.63
N LYS A 169 -7.09 4.62 -15.18
CA LYS A 169 -8.13 5.65 -15.15
C LYS A 169 -9.39 5.25 -15.92
N GLU A 170 -9.22 4.47 -16.98
CA GLU A 170 -10.30 3.94 -17.80
C GLU A 170 -11.00 2.76 -17.12
N ASP A 171 -10.49 2.30 -15.97
CA ASP A 171 -11.04 1.22 -15.15
C ASP A 171 -11.20 -0.11 -15.90
N ASN A 172 -10.27 -0.39 -16.82
CA ASN A 172 -10.26 -1.63 -17.59
C ASN A 172 -8.98 -2.46 -17.46
N LYS A 173 -8.00 -1.98 -16.66
CA LYS A 173 -6.78 -2.70 -16.32
C LYS A 173 -6.55 -2.71 -14.83
N PHE A 174 -6.14 -3.87 -14.35
CA PHE A 174 -5.67 -4.08 -13.00
C PHE A 174 -4.20 -4.48 -13.02
N TYR A 175 -3.38 -3.81 -12.23
CA TYR A 175 -1.96 -4.11 -12.06
C TYR A 175 -1.70 -4.65 -10.66
N TYR A 176 -0.84 -5.67 -10.58
CA TYR A 176 -0.63 -6.42 -9.36
C TYR A 176 0.82 -6.87 -9.19
N ILE A 177 1.24 -7.02 -7.93
CA ILE A 177 2.58 -7.46 -7.53
C ILE A 177 2.49 -8.64 -6.56
N ASP A 178 3.18 -9.73 -6.90
CA ASP A 178 3.65 -10.77 -5.98
C ASP A 178 5.18 -10.59 -5.87
N SER A 179 5.65 -10.00 -4.77
CA SER A 179 7.00 -9.44 -4.65
C SER A 179 8.13 -10.39 -5.02
N PRO A 180 8.15 -11.68 -4.59
CA PRO A 180 9.25 -12.59 -4.91
C PRO A 180 9.38 -12.92 -6.40
N THR A 181 8.33 -12.70 -7.19
CA THR A 181 8.40 -12.88 -8.65
C THR A 181 9.28 -11.82 -9.31
N ARG A 182 9.49 -10.68 -8.65
CA ARG A 182 10.15 -9.49 -9.16
C ARG A 182 9.49 -8.91 -10.42
N GLN A 183 8.18 -9.10 -10.54
CA GLN A 183 7.38 -8.67 -11.69
C GLN A 183 6.20 -7.80 -11.27
N VAL A 184 5.85 -6.84 -12.13
CA VAL A 184 4.54 -6.21 -12.14
C VAL A 184 3.74 -6.89 -13.25
N VAL A 185 2.57 -7.43 -12.90
CA VAL A 185 1.67 -8.06 -13.87
C VAL A 185 0.44 -7.18 -14.09
N GLY A 186 -0.16 -7.28 -15.25
CA GLY A 186 -1.41 -6.62 -15.60
C GLY A 186 -2.47 -7.64 -15.99
N TYR A 187 -3.71 -7.30 -15.72
CA TYR A 187 -4.90 -8.06 -16.09
C TYR A 187 -5.87 -7.17 -16.84
N ASP A 188 -6.70 -7.74 -17.69
CA ASP A 188 -7.93 -7.12 -18.12
C ASP A 188 -8.89 -7.14 -16.92
N TYR A 189 -9.56 -6.02 -16.67
CA TYR A 189 -10.47 -5.83 -15.54
C TYR A 189 -11.86 -5.48 -16.02
N ASP A 190 -12.86 -6.21 -15.52
CA ASP A 190 -14.27 -5.87 -15.68
C ASP A 190 -14.74 -5.14 -14.39
N PRO A 191 -14.95 -3.82 -14.44
CA PRO A 191 -15.33 -3.05 -13.25
C PRO A 191 -16.72 -3.40 -12.73
N GLN A 192 -17.66 -3.82 -13.61
CA GLN A 192 -19.00 -4.17 -13.18
C GLN A 192 -19.02 -5.50 -12.42
N ALA A 193 -18.38 -6.53 -12.95
CA ALA A 193 -18.28 -7.83 -12.32
C ALA A 193 -17.20 -7.87 -11.20
N GLY A 194 -16.22 -6.95 -11.26
CA GLY A 194 -15.04 -6.98 -10.38
C GLY A 194 -14.14 -8.17 -10.67
N THR A 195 -14.08 -8.66 -11.91
CA THR A 195 -13.29 -9.84 -12.27
C THR A 195 -12.06 -9.47 -13.08
N ILE A 196 -11.02 -10.34 -13.01
CA ILE A 196 -9.76 -10.16 -13.71
C ILE A 196 -9.50 -11.33 -14.65
N SER A 197 -8.82 -11.05 -15.78
CA SER A 197 -8.49 -12.05 -16.79
C SER A 197 -7.21 -11.68 -17.56
N ASN A 198 -6.74 -12.57 -18.44
CA ASN A 198 -5.67 -12.30 -19.39
C ASN A 198 -4.37 -11.74 -18.76
N LYS A 199 -3.85 -12.43 -17.71
CA LYS A 199 -2.60 -12.07 -17.05
C LYS A 199 -1.44 -11.88 -18.01
N LYS A 200 -0.71 -10.77 -17.89
CA LYS A 200 0.51 -10.47 -18.67
C LYS A 200 1.58 -9.85 -17.77
N VAL A 201 2.85 -10.18 -18.01
CA VAL A 201 3.97 -9.46 -17.38
C VAL A 201 4.10 -8.09 -18.04
N ILE A 202 4.01 -7.03 -17.24
CA ILE A 202 4.09 -5.63 -17.68
C ILE A 202 5.50 -5.08 -17.49
N PHE A 203 6.12 -5.39 -16.36
CA PHE A 203 7.50 -5.00 -16.07
C PHE A 203 8.20 -6.11 -15.32
N ASP A 204 9.41 -6.43 -15.71
CA ASP A 204 10.19 -7.54 -15.15
C ASP A 204 11.54 -7.00 -14.63
N LEU A 205 11.68 -6.89 -13.30
CA LEU A 205 12.91 -6.43 -12.67
C LEU A 205 14.08 -7.40 -12.89
N ASN A 206 13.78 -8.69 -13.15
CA ASN A 206 14.84 -9.68 -13.44
C ASN A 206 15.58 -9.38 -14.76
N LYS A 207 15.00 -8.54 -15.62
CA LYS A 207 15.60 -8.07 -16.89
C LYS A 207 16.28 -6.71 -16.75
N THR A 208 16.49 -6.24 -15.53
CA THR A 208 17.07 -4.94 -15.21
C THR A 208 18.20 -5.10 -14.17
N GLU A 209 18.99 -4.04 -13.98
CA GLU A 209 19.99 -3.97 -12.91
C GLU A 209 19.42 -3.44 -11.58
N LEU A 210 18.09 -3.26 -11.49
CA LEU A 210 17.44 -2.76 -10.29
C LEU A 210 17.54 -3.78 -9.15
N GLN A 211 17.90 -3.29 -7.98
CA GLN A 211 17.97 -4.11 -6.77
C GLN A 211 16.63 -4.15 -6.05
N GLY A 212 16.47 -5.12 -5.13
CA GLY A 212 15.29 -5.28 -4.33
C GLY A 212 14.14 -5.98 -5.06
N VAL A 213 12.96 -5.93 -4.47
CA VAL A 213 11.73 -6.50 -5.02
C VAL A 213 10.66 -5.41 -5.12
N PRO A 214 9.73 -5.48 -6.09
CA PRO A 214 8.61 -4.55 -6.16
C PRO A 214 7.67 -4.79 -4.97
N ASP A 215 7.20 -3.71 -4.37
CA ASP A 215 6.39 -3.71 -3.16
C ASP A 215 5.08 -2.94 -3.41
N GLY A 216 4.73 -1.96 -2.61
CA GLY A 216 3.52 -1.17 -2.84
C GLY A 216 3.57 -0.34 -4.13
N MET A 217 2.41 -0.03 -4.70
CA MET A 217 2.27 0.60 -6.00
C MET A 217 1.10 1.58 -6.07
N THR A 218 1.26 2.63 -6.87
CA THR A 218 0.16 3.51 -7.28
C THR A 218 0.28 3.85 -8.77
N ILE A 219 -0.71 4.58 -9.30
CA ILE A 219 -0.77 4.99 -10.71
C ILE A 219 -1.04 6.49 -10.81
N ASP A 220 -0.51 7.13 -11.85
CA ASP A 220 -0.78 8.54 -12.15
C ASP A 220 -1.87 8.71 -13.21
N THR A 221 -2.30 9.96 -13.43
CA THR A 221 -3.32 10.30 -14.42
C THR A 221 -2.90 10.07 -15.87
N ASP A 222 -1.62 9.88 -16.14
CA ASP A 222 -1.08 9.51 -17.45
C ASP A 222 -1.07 7.99 -17.66
N GLY A 223 -1.49 7.23 -16.61
CA GLY A 223 -1.57 5.78 -16.60
C GLY A 223 -0.22 5.10 -16.38
N ASN A 224 0.77 5.81 -15.82
CA ASN A 224 2.06 5.22 -15.48
C ASN A 224 2.10 4.79 -14.02
N LEU A 225 2.78 3.67 -13.75
CA LEU A 225 2.90 3.07 -12.44
C LEU A 225 4.06 3.67 -11.65
N TRP A 226 3.84 3.93 -10.39
CA TRP A 226 4.85 4.29 -9.39
C TRP A 226 4.99 3.13 -8.43
N VAL A 227 6.15 2.50 -8.38
CA VAL A 227 6.39 1.24 -7.66
C VAL A 227 7.54 1.44 -6.67
N ALA A 228 7.28 1.12 -5.41
CA ALA A 228 8.30 1.06 -4.37
C ALA A 228 9.18 -0.20 -4.54
N LEU A 229 10.47 -0.09 -4.24
CA LEU A 229 11.41 -1.22 -4.27
C LEU A 229 11.94 -1.51 -2.87
N PHE A 230 11.43 -2.57 -2.25
CA PHE A 230 11.94 -3.06 -0.98
C PHE A 230 13.36 -3.62 -1.17
N GLY A 231 14.33 -3.14 -0.38
CA GLY A 231 15.75 -3.46 -0.56
C GLY A 231 16.40 -2.77 -1.77
N GLY A 232 15.69 -1.85 -2.43
CA GLY A 232 16.15 -1.22 -3.67
C GLY A 232 16.42 0.27 -3.58
N HIS A 233 16.20 0.92 -2.46
CA HIS A 233 16.41 2.36 -2.22
C HIS A 233 15.64 3.32 -3.17
N HIS A 234 14.70 2.84 -3.96
CA HIS A 234 14.09 3.64 -5.02
C HIS A 234 12.56 3.48 -5.07
N VAL A 235 11.92 4.52 -5.56
CA VAL A 235 10.65 4.44 -6.26
C VAL A 235 10.94 4.49 -7.75
N ILE A 236 10.34 3.59 -8.52
CA ILE A 236 10.45 3.58 -9.98
C ILE A 236 9.13 4.01 -10.63
N HIS A 237 9.24 4.68 -11.77
CA HIS A 237 8.15 5.13 -12.61
C HIS A 237 8.18 4.36 -13.92
N VAL A 238 7.12 3.62 -14.22
CA VAL A 238 7.07 2.64 -15.31
C VAL A 238 5.86 2.93 -16.19
N ASN A 239 6.05 2.90 -17.50
CA ASN A 239 4.95 2.94 -18.44
C ASN A 239 4.43 1.49 -18.68
N PRO A 240 3.22 1.13 -18.26
CA PRO A 240 2.73 -0.23 -18.35
C PRO A 240 2.36 -0.67 -19.78
N LYS A 241 2.11 0.29 -20.69
CA LYS A 241 1.79 -0.01 -22.10
C LYS A 241 3.02 -0.45 -22.87
N THR A 242 4.20 0.07 -22.51
CA THR A 242 5.46 -0.19 -23.23
C THR A 242 6.46 -1.02 -22.44
N GLY A 243 6.23 -1.23 -21.13
CA GLY A 243 7.17 -1.87 -20.22
C GLY A 243 8.45 -1.06 -19.96
N LYS A 244 8.46 0.25 -20.28
CA LYS A 244 9.65 1.08 -20.14
C LYS A 244 9.75 1.69 -18.74
N LEU A 245 10.95 1.61 -18.17
CA LEU A 245 11.34 2.43 -17.02
C LEU A 245 11.50 3.89 -17.47
N LEU A 246 10.66 4.78 -16.93
CA LEU A 246 10.67 6.21 -17.25
C LEU A 246 11.60 7.00 -16.33
N ARG A 247 11.60 6.65 -15.05
CA ARG A 247 12.36 7.34 -14.01
C ARG A 247 12.62 6.42 -12.83
N LYS A 248 13.67 6.71 -12.07
CA LYS A 248 13.89 6.22 -10.71
C LYS A 248 14.18 7.40 -9.80
N VAL A 249 13.59 7.39 -8.60
CA VAL A 249 13.81 8.40 -7.56
C VAL A 249 14.42 7.69 -6.36
N LYS A 250 15.63 8.12 -5.97
CA LYS A 250 16.29 7.56 -4.80
C LYS A 250 15.64 8.06 -3.52
N ILE A 251 15.38 7.15 -2.59
CA ILE A 251 14.84 7.41 -1.27
C ILE A 251 15.97 7.20 -0.24
N PRO A 252 16.08 8.02 0.82
CA PRO A 252 17.11 7.85 1.86
C PRO A 252 16.75 6.74 2.87
N ALA A 253 16.27 5.61 2.35
CA ALA A 253 15.96 4.37 3.06
C ALA A 253 16.23 3.18 2.13
N GLU A 254 16.71 2.07 2.67
CA GLU A 254 16.96 0.85 1.89
C GLU A 254 15.65 0.18 1.48
N ASN A 255 14.76 0.00 2.47
CA ASN A 255 13.47 -0.66 2.29
C ASN A 255 12.39 0.40 2.00
N VAL A 256 12.11 0.63 0.74
CA VAL A 256 11.00 1.48 0.29
C VAL A 256 9.80 0.58 0.12
N THR A 257 8.74 0.82 0.90
CA THR A 257 7.66 -0.14 1.07
C THR A 257 6.46 0.17 0.18
N SER A 258 5.93 1.40 0.22
CA SER A 258 4.73 1.70 -0.56
C SER A 258 4.65 3.18 -0.96
N VAL A 259 3.69 3.48 -1.83
CA VAL A 259 3.50 4.82 -2.39
C VAL A 259 2.02 5.16 -2.59
N THR A 260 1.67 6.43 -2.35
CA THR A 260 0.36 7.01 -2.73
C THR A 260 0.49 8.47 -3.09
N PHE A 261 -0.31 8.95 -4.03
CA PHE A 261 -0.44 10.38 -4.28
C PHE A 261 -1.39 11.03 -3.27
N GLY A 262 -1.06 12.26 -2.87
CA GLY A 262 -1.87 13.05 -1.97
C GLY A 262 -1.61 14.56 -2.13
N GLY A 263 -2.13 15.33 -1.20
CA GLY A 263 -2.19 16.79 -1.25
C GLY A 263 -3.42 17.28 -2.03
N PRO A 264 -3.73 18.58 -1.95
CA PRO A 264 -4.95 19.13 -2.54
C PRO A 264 -5.12 18.87 -4.03
N LEU A 265 -4.02 18.80 -4.77
CA LEU A 265 -3.99 18.55 -6.22
C LEU A 265 -3.49 17.15 -6.59
N LEU A 266 -3.26 16.28 -5.60
CA LEU A 266 -2.69 14.93 -5.80
C LEU A 266 -1.33 14.94 -6.53
N GLU A 267 -0.50 15.95 -6.29
CA GLU A 267 0.82 16.15 -6.93
C GLU A 267 1.99 15.77 -6.01
N THR A 268 1.71 15.45 -4.75
CA THR A 268 2.71 14.96 -3.80
C THR A 268 2.66 13.45 -3.75
N LEU A 269 3.78 12.77 -4.03
CA LEU A 269 3.89 11.32 -3.83
C LEU A 269 4.42 11.08 -2.42
N TYR A 270 3.59 10.51 -1.55
CA TYR A 270 4.00 10.01 -0.24
C TYR A 270 4.57 8.62 -0.38
N VAL A 271 5.69 8.39 0.30
CA VAL A 271 6.47 7.15 0.22
C VAL A 271 6.72 6.64 1.62
N THR A 272 6.23 5.46 1.94
CA THR A 272 6.51 4.76 3.20
C THR A 272 7.81 3.95 3.10
N THR A 273 8.45 3.73 4.25
CA THR A 273 9.71 2.98 4.32
C THR A 273 9.75 2.11 5.56
N SER A 274 10.68 1.15 5.60
CA SER A 274 10.86 0.25 6.74
C SER A 274 12.26 0.34 7.33
N GLY A 275 12.29 0.42 8.67
CA GLY A 275 13.48 0.19 9.50
C GLY A 275 13.51 -1.22 10.10
N TYR A 276 12.53 -2.06 9.79
CA TYR A 276 12.41 -3.41 10.30
C TYR A 276 13.55 -4.29 9.80
N ASN A 277 14.11 -5.12 10.67
CA ASN A 277 15.20 -6.06 10.39
C ASN A 277 16.51 -5.43 9.84
N LEU A 278 16.67 -4.11 9.91
CA LEU A 278 17.92 -3.48 9.52
C LEU A 278 19.02 -3.75 10.56
N THR A 279 20.18 -4.11 10.08
CA THR A 279 21.39 -4.23 10.90
C THR A 279 21.81 -2.87 11.46
N ALA A 280 22.62 -2.86 12.52
CA ALA A 280 23.15 -1.63 13.10
C ALA A 280 23.93 -0.78 12.07
N GLN A 281 24.62 -1.41 11.10
CA GLN A 281 25.34 -0.72 10.05
C GLN A 281 24.36 -0.08 9.04
N GLN A 282 23.32 -0.79 8.61
CA GLN A 282 22.27 -0.24 7.72
C GLN A 282 21.54 0.95 8.36
N ARG A 283 21.23 0.87 9.67
CA ARG A 283 20.62 2.00 10.41
C ARG A 283 21.52 3.24 10.45
N LYS A 284 22.86 3.08 10.48
CA LYS A 284 23.78 4.22 10.41
C LYS A 284 23.76 4.91 9.04
N THR A 285 23.59 4.15 7.96
CA THR A 285 23.57 4.67 6.58
C THR A 285 22.20 5.17 6.16
N THR A 286 21.12 4.65 6.77
CA THR A 286 19.72 5.04 6.52
C THR A 286 18.99 5.34 7.84
N PRO A 287 19.37 6.43 8.55
CA PRO A 287 18.86 6.71 9.91
C PRO A 287 17.37 7.04 9.96
N TYR A 288 16.78 7.33 8.80
CA TYR A 288 15.34 7.66 8.67
C TYR A 288 14.52 6.51 8.07
N ALA A 289 15.08 5.31 7.97
CA ALA A 289 14.34 4.13 7.55
C ALA A 289 13.20 3.83 8.54
N GLY A 290 11.97 3.70 8.01
CA GLY A 290 10.73 3.67 8.80
C GLY A 290 9.92 4.98 8.75
N ALA A 291 10.52 6.09 8.29
CA ALA A 291 9.82 7.34 8.09
C ALA A 291 8.99 7.35 6.80
N VAL A 292 8.04 8.28 6.74
CA VAL A 292 7.34 8.65 5.49
C VAL A 292 8.06 9.83 4.85
N PHE A 293 8.18 9.78 3.52
CA PHE A 293 8.75 10.86 2.70
C PHE A 293 7.69 11.45 1.77
N ALA A 294 7.77 12.75 1.53
CA ALA A 294 6.97 13.46 0.53
C ALA A 294 7.85 13.87 -0.65
N LEU A 295 7.51 13.41 -1.84
CA LEU A 295 8.17 13.74 -3.09
C LEU A 295 7.34 14.79 -3.84
N LYS A 296 7.97 15.91 -4.20
CA LYS A 296 7.34 16.99 -4.97
C LYS A 296 8.14 17.30 -6.23
N GLY A 297 7.51 17.97 -7.19
CA GLY A 297 8.17 18.34 -8.45
C GLY A 297 8.32 17.17 -9.42
N LEU A 298 7.50 16.12 -9.27
CA LEU A 298 7.55 14.93 -10.13
C LEU A 298 7.02 15.20 -11.54
N GLY A 299 6.18 16.23 -11.73
CA GLY A 299 5.46 16.48 -12.98
C GLY A 299 4.40 15.43 -13.27
N ALA A 300 3.93 14.74 -12.23
CA ALA A 300 2.89 13.74 -12.27
C ALA A 300 1.79 14.07 -11.26
N ARG A 301 0.59 13.59 -11.51
CA ARG A 301 -0.58 13.75 -10.66
C ARG A 301 -1.25 12.40 -10.46
N GLY A 302 -1.66 12.09 -9.24
CA GLY A 302 -2.32 10.83 -8.91
C GLY A 302 -3.80 10.79 -9.26
N ILE A 303 -4.36 9.60 -9.12
CA ILE A 303 -5.80 9.33 -9.13
C ILE A 303 -6.28 9.33 -7.68
N LEU A 304 -7.50 9.80 -7.45
CA LEU A 304 -8.11 9.82 -6.12
C LEU A 304 -8.20 8.39 -5.56
N ALA A 305 -7.80 8.21 -4.30
CA ALA A 305 -8.01 6.94 -3.61
C ALA A 305 -9.51 6.72 -3.34
N ASN A 306 -9.97 5.49 -3.52
CA ASN A 306 -11.36 5.11 -3.27
C ASN A 306 -11.55 4.67 -1.82
N SER A 307 -12.75 4.88 -1.29
CA SER A 307 -13.19 4.40 0.02
C SER A 307 -13.98 3.10 -0.11
N PHE A 308 -13.89 2.24 0.90
CA PHE A 308 -14.68 1.01 0.96
C PHE A 308 -16.17 1.32 1.13
N LYS A 309 -17.01 0.70 0.30
CA LYS A 309 -18.47 0.82 0.41
C LYS A 309 -19.01 -0.28 1.31
N MET A 310 -19.56 0.13 2.45
CA MET A 310 -20.31 -0.76 3.33
C MET A 310 -21.81 -0.52 3.14
N ASN A 311 -22.60 -1.59 3.10
CA ASN A 311 -24.05 -1.44 3.32
C ASN A 311 -24.28 -0.99 4.76
N GLN A 312 -25.09 0.06 4.93
CA GLN A 312 -25.52 0.57 6.24
C GLN A 312 -26.51 -0.38 6.90
#